data_1a0f1f1a9ed25ec824e2b8b24a550f2e
#
_entry.id   1a0f1f1a9ed25ec824e2b8b24a550f2e
#
_cell.length_a   1.000
_cell.length_b   1.000
_cell.length_c   1.000
_cell.angle_alpha   90.00
_cell.angle_beta   90.00
_cell.angle_gamma   90.00
#
_symmetry.space_group_name_H-M   'P 1'
#
loop_
_entity.id
_entity.type
_entity.pdbx_description
1 polymer ?
#
loop_
_entity_poly.entity_id
_entity_poly.type
_entity_poly.pdbx_seq_one_letter_code
_entity_poly.pdbx_strand_id
1 'polypeptide(L)'
;MSDNLIEVLVPIPLLEKFSYLLPKHIKSSLPLPGSRVMVPFGRRTLVGIVWKKNSSPNLKIKKYKYIKEVIDNEPLLTKDLLDLADWASRYYHHPLGEVISYFFPPSLRKGKDAKFLETSFWDLTNKGEFFQMEDLSRAPNQQKALEIFREKGELAQISA
;
A
#
# COMPACT_ATOMS: atom_id res chain seq x y z
N MET A 1 -18.12 23.45 -10.03
CA MET A 1 -18.12 22.72 -8.74
C MET A 1 -17.91 21.21 -8.89
N SER A 2 -17.62 20.71 -10.09
CA SER A 2 -17.45 19.28 -10.41
C SER A 2 -16.01 18.75 -10.29
N ASP A 3 -15.03 19.59 -9.96
CA ASP A 3 -13.60 19.25 -10.04
C ASP A 3 -13.07 18.35 -8.94
N ASN A 4 -13.88 18.03 -7.95
CA ASN A 4 -13.49 17.26 -6.77
C ASN A 4 -14.19 15.90 -6.65
N LEU A 5 -14.84 15.41 -7.70
CA LEU A 5 -15.51 14.11 -7.70
C LEU A 5 -14.61 13.03 -8.32
N ILE A 6 -14.46 11.92 -7.61
CA ILE A 6 -13.70 10.75 -8.08
C ILE A 6 -14.57 9.50 -8.06
N GLU A 7 -14.35 8.60 -8.99
CA GLU A 7 -14.88 7.23 -8.96
C GLU A 7 -13.90 6.33 -8.23
N VAL A 8 -14.44 5.52 -7.32
CA VAL A 8 -13.67 4.60 -6.48
C VAL A 8 -14.26 3.20 -6.60
N LEU A 9 -13.42 2.23 -6.81
CA LEU A 9 -13.74 0.81 -6.72
C LEU A 9 -13.56 0.36 -5.28
N VAL A 10 -14.57 -0.29 -4.74
CA VAL A 10 -14.58 -0.79 -3.35
C VAL A 10 -14.69 -2.31 -3.38
N PRO A 11 -13.95 -3.06 -2.55
CA PRO A 11 -13.95 -4.52 -2.54
C PRO A 11 -15.23 -5.08 -1.92
N ILE A 12 -16.30 -5.03 -2.67
CA ILE A 12 -17.63 -5.52 -2.32
C ILE A 12 -18.26 -6.25 -3.52
N PRO A 13 -19.19 -7.18 -3.29
CA PRO A 13 -19.81 -7.97 -4.35
C PRO A 13 -20.89 -7.17 -5.12
N LEU A 14 -20.54 -5.97 -5.58
CA LEU A 14 -21.40 -5.12 -6.41
C LEU A 14 -20.64 -4.70 -7.66
N LEU A 15 -21.35 -4.70 -8.80
CA LEU A 15 -20.79 -4.30 -10.10
C LEU A 15 -20.62 -2.77 -10.24
N GLU A 16 -21.09 -2.01 -9.28
CA GLU A 16 -21.13 -0.56 -9.33
C GLU A 16 -19.80 0.08 -8.92
N LYS A 17 -19.54 1.24 -9.51
CA LYS A 17 -18.46 2.16 -9.10
C LYS A 17 -19.08 3.25 -8.22
N PHE A 18 -18.35 3.68 -7.19
CA PHE A 18 -18.86 4.62 -6.21
C PHE A 18 -18.18 5.98 -6.35
N SER A 19 -18.98 7.04 -6.37
CA SER A 19 -18.47 8.39 -6.47
C SER A 19 -18.30 9.03 -5.08
N TYR A 20 -17.14 9.64 -4.86
CA TYR A 20 -16.80 10.34 -3.62
C TYR A 20 -16.26 11.74 -3.90
N LEU A 21 -16.47 12.65 -2.97
CA LEU A 21 -15.87 13.98 -2.99
C LEU A 21 -14.49 13.98 -2.32
N LEU A 22 -13.60 14.80 -2.85
CA LEU A 22 -12.31 15.09 -2.22
C LEU A 22 -12.48 16.23 -1.20
N PRO A 23 -12.04 16.05 0.05
CA PRO A 23 -12.04 17.12 1.03
C PRO A 23 -11.13 18.28 0.59
N LYS A 24 -11.49 19.51 0.98
CA LYS A 24 -10.76 20.72 0.56
C LYS A 24 -9.28 20.75 1.00
N HIS A 25 -8.96 20.09 2.10
CA HIS A 25 -7.59 20.02 2.63
C HIS A 25 -6.67 19.06 1.86
N ILE A 26 -7.23 18.16 1.04
CA ILE A 26 -6.46 17.22 0.21
C ILE A 26 -6.08 17.84 -1.18
N LYS A 27 -6.26 19.13 -1.37
CA LYS A 27 -6.04 19.79 -2.67
C LYS A 27 -4.61 19.75 -3.20
N SER A 28 -3.60 19.46 -2.38
CA SER A 28 -2.18 19.48 -2.80
C SER A 28 -1.76 18.27 -3.63
N SER A 29 -2.46 17.16 -3.56
CA SER A 29 -2.22 15.99 -4.42
C SER A 29 -3.52 15.24 -4.68
N LEU A 30 -4.18 15.56 -5.81
CA LEU A 30 -5.33 14.79 -6.28
C LEU A 30 -4.90 13.32 -6.50
N PRO A 31 -5.55 12.35 -5.87
CA PRO A 31 -5.19 10.95 -6.05
C PRO A 31 -5.37 10.55 -7.52
N LEU A 32 -4.36 9.91 -8.08
CA LEU A 32 -4.36 9.42 -9.45
C LEU A 32 -5.12 8.09 -9.56
N PRO A 33 -5.65 7.71 -10.73
CA PRO A 33 -6.14 6.35 -10.96
C PRO A 33 -5.09 5.33 -10.55
N GLY A 34 -5.49 4.28 -9.82
CA GLY A 34 -4.58 3.27 -9.25
C GLY A 34 -4.07 3.55 -7.83
N SER A 35 -4.33 4.76 -7.28
CA SER A 35 -4.04 5.07 -5.88
C SER A 35 -5.11 4.50 -4.95
N ARG A 36 -4.70 4.12 -3.73
CA ARG A 36 -5.62 3.69 -2.68
C ARG A 36 -6.13 4.89 -1.88
N VAL A 37 -7.39 4.83 -1.54
CA VAL A 37 -8.07 5.83 -0.70
C VAL A 37 -8.90 5.15 0.39
N MET A 38 -9.03 5.80 1.53
CA MET A 38 -9.91 5.34 2.59
C MET A 38 -11.29 5.97 2.42
N VAL A 39 -12.33 5.15 2.25
CA VAL A 39 -13.69 5.62 1.98
C VAL A 39 -14.70 5.11 3.01
N PRO A 40 -15.71 5.94 3.39
CA PRO A 40 -16.81 5.48 4.21
C PRO A 40 -17.83 4.69 3.36
N PHE A 41 -18.07 3.43 3.73
CA PHE A 41 -19.05 2.58 3.07
C PHE A 41 -20.02 1.97 4.09
N GLY A 42 -21.29 2.37 4.05
CA GLY A 42 -22.25 2.04 5.10
C GLY A 42 -21.78 2.53 6.48
N ARG A 43 -21.64 1.60 7.41
CA ARG A 43 -21.08 1.82 8.77
C ARG A 43 -19.58 1.52 8.87
N ARG A 44 -18.98 1.04 7.78
CA ARG A 44 -17.56 0.63 7.73
C ARG A 44 -16.72 1.68 7.01
N THR A 45 -15.43 1.56 7.18
CA THR A 45 -14.43 2.25 6.37
C THR A 45 -13.67 1.19 5.58
N LEU A 46 -13.53 1.39 4.28
CA LEU A 46 -12.89 0.43 3.38
C LEU A 46 -11.78 1.12 2.61
N VAL A 47 -10.80 0.35 2.21
CA VAL A 47 -9.79 0.76 1.23
C VAL A 47 -10.41 0.59 -0.15
N GLY A 48 -10.50 1.69 -0.89
CA GLY A 48 -10.92 1.71 -2.28
C GLY A 48 -9.79 2.11 -3.20
N ILE A 49 -9.93 1.82 -4.48
CA ILE A 49 -8.97 2.17 -5.53
C ILE A 49 -9.59 3.25 -6.40
N VAL A 50 -8.87 4.36 -6.61
CA VAL A 50 -9.29 5.41 -7.52
C VAL A 50 -9.31 4.87 -8.95
N TRP A 51 -10.49 4.90 -9.56
CA TRP A 51 -10.68 4.44 -10.93
C TRP A 51 -10.56 5.57 -11.94
N LYS A 52 -11.25 6.68 -11.64
CA LYS A 52 -11.29 7.84 -12.55
C LYS A 52 -11.42 9.15 -11.77
N LYS A 53 -10.79 10.18 -12.28
CA LYS A 53 -10.96 11.57 -11.79
C LYS A 53 -12.08 12.28 -12.56
N ASN A 54 -12.57 13.35 -11.96
CA ASN A 54 -13.54 14.26 -12.60
C ASN A 54 -14.76 13.53 -13.18
N SER A 55 -15.33 12.65 -12.37
CA SER A 55 -16.55 11.94 -12.74
C SER A 55 -17.72 12.92 -12.82
N SER A 56 -18.56 12.75 -13.84
CA SER A 56 -19.78 13.53 -13.94
C SER A 56 -20.73 13.19 -12.78
N PRO A 57 -21.35 14.19 -12.13
CA PRO A 57 -22.30 13.92 -11.06
C PRO A 57 -23.45 13.05 -11.53
N ASN A 58 -23.79 12.03 -10.79
CA ASN A 58 -25.00 11.25 -11.03
C ASN A 58 -26.19 11.99 -10.44
N LEU A 59 -27.10 12.46 -11.28
CA LEU A 59 -28.28 13.25 -10.88
C LEU A 59 -29.22 12.54 -9.90
N LYS A 60 -29.14 11.20 -9.80
CA LYS A 60 -29.92 10.41 -8.85
C LYS A 60 -29.34 10.44 -7.43
N ILE A 61 -28.09 10.87 -7.26
CA ILE A 61 -27.42 10.92 -5.95
C ILE A 61 -27.59 12.31 -5.35
N LYS A 62 -28.42 12.42 -4.30
CA LYS A 62 -28.69 13.69 -3.62
C LYS A 62 -27.49 14.24 -2.84
N LYS A 63 -26.59 13.37 -2.34
CA LYS A 63 -25.45 13.79 -1.53
C LYS A 63 -24.31 12.77 -1.66
N TYR A 64 -23.14 13.25 -2.09
CA TYR A 64 -21.90 12.47 -2.11
C TYR A 64 -21.21 12.51 -0.75
N LYS A 65 -20.59 11.40 -0.37
CA LYS A 65 -19.71 11.33 0.81
C LYS A 65 -18.29 11.76 0.42
N TYR A 66 -17.56 12.27 1.39
CA TYR A 66 -16.14 12.56 1.24
C TYR A 66 -15.31 11.32 1.48
N ILE A 67 -14.17 11.18 0.77
CA ILE A 67 -13.14 10.25 1.19
C ILE A 67 -12.60 10.69 2.55
N LYS A 68 -12.07 9.76 3.33
CA LYS A 68 -11.44 10.06 4.61
C LYS A 68 -9.98 10.45 4.45
N GLU A 69 -9.27 9.72 3.59
CA GLU A 69 -7.83 9.82 3.46
C GLU A 69 -7.38 9.33 2.08
N VAL A 70 -6.28 9.89 1.57
CA VAL A 70 -5.50 9.36 0.46
C VAL A 70 -4.34 8.59 1.06
N ILE A 71 -4.28 7.27 0.80
CA ILE A 71 -3.25 6.41 1.39
C ILE A 71 -1.93 6.55 0.61
N ASP A 72 -2.01 6.58 -0.71
CA ASP A 72 -0.84 6.59 -1.58
C ASP A 72 -0.61 7.96 -2.22
N ASN A 73 0.60 8.49 -2.10
CA ASN A 73 1.01 9.71 -2.79
C ASN A 73 1.14 9.49 -4.31
N GLU A 74 1.53 8.29 -4.70
CA GLU A 74 1.65 7.85 -6.10
C GLU A 74 0.79 6.61 -6.34
N PRO A 75 0.26 6.40 -7.56
CA PRO A 75 -0.54 5.22 -7.86
C PRO A 75 0.31 3.94 -7.78
N LEU A 76 -0.19 2.95 -7.06
CA LEU A 76 0.44 1.63 -6.97
C LEU A 76 0.10 0.74 -8.17
N LEU A 77 -1.04 0.99 -8.82
CA LEU A 77 -1.43 0.27 -10.03
C LEU A 77 -1.23 1.16 -11.26
N THR A 78 -0.51 0.62 -12.23
CA THR A 78 -0.33 1.25 -13.54
C THR A 78 -1.62 1.16 -14.36
N LYS A 79 -1.68 1.93 -15.45
CA LYS A 79 -2.81 1.89 -16.38
C LYS A 79 -3.03 0.47 -16.93
N ASP A 80 -1.98 -0.25 -17.28
CA ASP A 80 -2.07 -1.61 -17.83
C ASP A 80 -2.69 -2.59 -16.83
N LEU A 81 -2.36 -2.47 -15.55
CA LEU A 81 -2.97 -3.27 -14.49
C LEU A 81 -4.44 -2.92 -14.28
N LEU A 82 -4.82 -1.66 -14.39
CA LEU A 82 -6.21 -1.25 -14.35
C LEU A 82 -7.00 -1.82 -15.55
N ASP A 83 -6.44 -1.75 -16.74
CA ASP A 83 -7.03 -2.31 -17.96
C ASP A 83 -7.16 -3.84 -17.87
N LEU A 84 -6.16 -4.53 -17.31
CA LEU A 84 -6.20 -5.95 -17.03
C LEU A 84 -7.31 -6.32 -16.03
N ALA A 85 -7.47 -5.54 -14.96
CA ALA A 85 -8.54 -5.76 -13.99
C ALA A 85 -9.93 -5.60 -14.60
N ASP A 86 -10.11 -4.59 -15.46
CA ASP A 86 -11.36 -4.35 -16.16
C ASP A 86 -11.68 -5.50 -17.15
N TRP A 87 -10.68 -5.96 -17.91
CA TRP A 87 -10.82 -7.13 -18.76
C TRP A 87 -11.20 -8.38 -17.97
N ALA A 88 -10.50 -8.69 -16.89
CA ALA A 88 -10.76 -9.85 -16.04
C ALA A 88 -12.17 -9.80 -15.43
N SER A 89 -12.58 -8.62 -14.93
CA SER A 89 -13.93 -8.41 -14.40
C SER A 89 -15.01 -8.74 -15.45
N ARG A 90 -14.84 -8.27 -16.67
CA ARG A 90 -15.79 -8.53 -17.76
C ARG A 90 -15.78 -10.00 -18.23
N TYR A 91 -14.58 -10.58 -18.36
CA TYR A 91 -14.43 -11.95 -18.82
C TYR A 91 -15.01 -12.98 -17.85
N TYR A 92 -14.74 -12.81 -16.55
CA TYR A 92 -15.21 -13.72 -15.49
C TYR A 92 -16.55 -13.29 -14.88
N HIS A 93 -17.15 -12.21 -15.33
CA HIS A 93 -18.39 -11.64 -14.76
C HIS A 93 -18.31 -11.39 -13.24
N HIS A 94 -17.14 -10.94 -12.77
CA HIS A 94 -16.88 -10.74 -11.35
C HIS A 94 -16.80 -9.24 -11.02
N PRO A 95 -17.28 -8.79 -9.84
CA PRO A 95 -17.24 -7.38 -9.45
C PRO A 95 -15.83 -6.78 -9.53
N LEU A 96 -15.70 -5.70 -10.30
CA LEU A 96 -14.39 -5.07 -10.56
C LEU A 96 -13.68 -4.63 -9.27
N GLY A 97 -14.42 -4.18 -8.25
CA GLY A 97 -13.86 -3.79 -6.96
C GLY A 97 -13.23 -4.96 -6.20
N GLU A 98 -13.78 -6.17 -6.34
CA GLU A 98 -13.18 -7.38 -5.78
C GLU A 98 -11.97 -7.82 -6.60
N VAL A 99 -12.09 -7.88 -7.93
CA VAL A 99 -10.98 -8.24 -8.83
C VAL A 99 -9.76 -7.39 -8.54
N ILE A 100 -9.91 -6.06 -8.57
CA ILE A 100 -8.77 -5.14 -8.39
C ILE A 100 -8.16 -5.23 -6.98
N SER A 101 -8.95 -5.59 -5.97
CA SER A 101 -8.43 -5.76 -4.61
C SER A 101 -7.41 -6.89 -4.51
N TYR A 102 -7.53 -7.93 -5.33
CA TYR A 102 -6.62 -9.07 -5.35
C TYR A 102 -5.25 -8.75 -5.97
N PHE A 103 -5.10 -7.62 -6.67
CA PHE A 103 -3.79 -7.14 -7.12
C PHE A 103 -2.90 -6.68 -5.95
N PHE A 104 -3.47 -6.55 -4.76
CA PHE A 104 -2.76 -6.13 -3.56
C PHE A 104 -2.60 -7.26 -2.54
N PRO A 105 -1.42 -7.39 -1.91
CA PRO A 105 -1.26 -8.28 -0.77
C PRO A 105 -2.18 -7.87 0.39
N PRO A 106 -2.48 -8.80 1.32
CA PRO A 106 -3.44 -8.57 2.42
C PRO A 106 -3.13 -7.34 3.29
N SER A 107 -1.85 -7.02 3.48
CA SER A 107 -1.41 -5.85 4.24
C SER A 107 -1.85 -4.54 3.58
N LEU A 108 -1.66 -4.42 2.26
CA LEU A 108 -2.02 -3.24 1.49
C LEU A 108 -3.54 -3.10 1.35
N ARG A 109 -4.29 -4.20 1.26
CA ARG A 109 -5.76 -4.20 1.30
C ARG A 109 -6.34 -3.65 2.60
N LYS A 110 -5.58 -3.74 3.69
CA LYS A 110 -5.94 -3.19 5.02
C LYS A 110 -5.49 -1.75 5.22
N GLY A 111 -4.91 -1.10 4.20
CA GLY A 111 -4.48 0.28 4.24
C GLY A 111 -3.09 0.50 4.85
N LYS A 112 -2.27 -0.54 5.00
CA LYS A 112 -0.87 -0.35 5.40
C LYS A 112 -0.11 0.36 4.27
N ASP A 113 0.90 1.15 4.65
CA ASP A 113 1.78 1.83 3.70
C ASP A 113 2.48 0.84 2.77
N ALA A 114 2.61 1.23 1.50
CA ALA A 114 3.43 0.51 0.55
C ALA A 114 4.89 0.86 0.83
N LYS A 115 5.62 -0.10 1.40
CA LYS A 115 7.07 0.00 1.62
C LYS A 115 7.75 -1.10 0.85
N PHE A 116 8.89 -0.76 0.24
CA PHE A 116 9.78 -1.79 -0.28
C PHE A 116 10.32 -2.61 0.90
N LEU A 117 10.54 -3.89 0.67
CA LEU A 117 11.25 -4.73 1.62
C LEU A 117 12.69 -4.21 1.68
N GLU A 118 13.01 -3.49 2.75
CA GLU A 118 14.39 -3.12 3.01
C GLU A 118 15.08 -4.33 3.63
N THR A 119 16.07 -4.85 2.96
CA THR A 119 16.96 -5.86 3.54
C THR A 119 17.93 -5.11 4.45
N SER A 120 17.78 -5.28 5.75
CA SER A 120 18.75 -4.76 6.71
C SER A 120 19.95 -5.69 6.75
N PHE A 121 21.14 -5.12 6.73
CA PHE A 121 22.38 -5.84 6.89
C PHE A 121 23.01 -5.46 8.22
N TRP A 122 23.63 -6.44 8.85
CA TRP A 122 24.46 -6.25 10.01
C TRP A 122 25.92 -6.28 9.57
N ASP A 123 26.69 -5.29 10.01
CA ASP A 123 28.11 -5.20 9.74
C ASP A 123 28.85 -4.82 11.00
N LEU A 124 30.16 -5.11 11.06
CA LEU A 124 31.00 -4.72 12.16
C LEU A 124 31.28 -3.22 12.08
N THR A 125 31.15 -2.57 13.23
CA THR A 125 31.69 -1.21 13.39
C THR A 125 33.20 -1.29 13.53
N ASN A 126 33.92 -0.16 13.28
CA ASN A 126 35.36 -0.06 13.51
C ASN A 126 35.75 -0.57 14.89
N LYS A 127 34.93 -0.32 15.92
CA LYS A 127 35.17 -0.84 17.28
C LYS A 127 35.03 -2.35 17.35
N GLY A 128 34.08 -2.95 16.60
CA GLY A 128 33.90 -4.40 16.55
C GLY A 128 35.02 -5.13 15.80
N GLU A 129 35.59 -4.49 14.76
CA GLU A 129 36.71 -5.06 14.01
C GLU A 129 37.98 -5.26 14.88
N PHE A 130 38.27 -4.26 15.75
CA PHE A 130 39.44 -4.28 16.62
C PHE A 130 39.17 -4.83 18.02
N PHE A 131 37.98 -5.35 18.28
CA PHE A 131 37.61 -5.86 19.60
C PHE A 131 38.38 -7.14 19.92
N GLN A 132 38.92 -7.25 21.14
CA GLN A 132 39.67 -8.43 21.54
C GLN A 132 38.75 -9.57 21.95
N MET A 133 39.02 -10.79 21.45
CA MET A 133 38.15 -11.98 21.69
C MET A 133 38.21 -12.40 23.16
N GLU A 134 39.31 -12.15 23.83
CA GLU A 134 39.56 -12.46 25.24
C GLU A 134 38.58 -11.74 26.15
N ASP A 135 38.18 -10.52 25.79
CA ASP A 135 37.18 -9.72 26.53
C ASP A 135 35.79 -10.33 26.53
N LEU A 136 35.52 -11.25 25.58
CA LEU A 136 34.25 -11.97 25.46
C LEU A 136 34.28 -13.38 26.09
N SER A 137 35.30 -13.71 26.89
CA SER A 137 35.45 -15.04 27.51
C SER A 137 34.21 -15.48 28.32
N ARG A 138 33.43 -14.51 28.87
CA ARG A 138 32.20 -14.75 29.63
C ARG A 138 30.92 -14.69 28.79
N ALA A 139 31.04 -14.46 27.48
CA ALA A 139 29.92 -14.27 26.56
C ALA A 139 30.11 -15.09 25.26
N PRO A 140 30.04 -16.43 25.33
CA PRO A 140 30.38 -17.32 24.20
C PRO A 140 29.54 -17.08 22.95
N ASN A 141 28.27 -16.69 23.09
CA ASN A 141 27.42 -16.37 21.95
C ASN A 141 27.86 -15.09 21.23
N GLN A 142 28.34 -14.09 21.95
CA GLN A 142 28.86 -12.86 21.35
C GLN A 142 30.21 -13.11 20.68
N GLN A 143 31.05 -13.94 21.27
CA GLN A 143 32.31 -14.36 20.68
C GLN A 143 32.08 -15.06 19.34
N LYS A 144 31.19 -16.05 19.32
CA LYS A 144 30.81 -16.76 18.10
C LYS A 144 30.20 -15.85 17.04
N ALA A 145 29.36 -14.89 17.44
CA ALA A 145 28.82 -13.90 16.51
C ALA A 145 29.92 -13.05 15.88
N LEU A 146 30.88 -12.56 16.69
CA LEU A 146 32.00 -11.77 16.21
C LEU A 146 32.90 -12.56 15.24
N GLU A 147 33.14 -13.84 15.51
CA GLU A 147 33.87 -14.73 14.61
C GLU A 147 33.17 -14.85 13.24
N ILE A 148 31.83 -15.08 13.25
CA ILE A 148 31.04 -15.19 12.02
C ILE A 148 31.10 -13.89 11.21
N PHE A 149 30.98 -12.73 11.86
CA PHE A 149 31.09 -11.44 11.17
C PHE A 149 32.48 -11.21 10.57
N ARG A 150 33.55 -11.59 11.27
CA ARG A 150 34.92 -11.47 10.75
C ARG A 150 35.20 -12.41 9.58
N GLU A 151 34.58 -13.59 9.58
CA GLU A 151 34.73 -14.58 8.52
C GLU A 151 33.89 -14.24 7.28
N LYS A 152 32.63 -13.84 7.47
CA LYS A 152 31.64 -13.65 6.41
C LYS A 152 31.42 -12.20 6.00
N GLY A 153 31.86 -11.24 6.82
CA GLY A 153 31.56 -9.83 6.62
C GLY A 153 30.09 -9.51 6.89
N GLU A 154 29.49 -8.73 6.02
CA GLU A 154 28.11 -8.28 6.10
C GLU A 154 27.10 -9.45 6.11
N LEU A 155 26.17 -9.46 7.06
CA LEU A 155 25.14 -10.49 7.19
C LEU A 155 23.76 -9.89 7.02
N ALA A 156 22.95 -10.48 6.13
CA ALA A 156 21.56 -10.07 5.92
C ALA A 156 20.71 -10.45 7.12
N GLN A 157 19.91 -9.48 7.60
CA GLN A 157 18.87 -9.74 8.59
C GLN A 157 17.69 -10.41 7.90
N ILE A 158 17.44 -11.67 8.17
CA ILE A 158 16.21 -12.35 7.77
C ILE A 158 15.15 -12.01 8.83
N SER A 159 14.21 -11.12 8.49
CA SER A 159 13.01 -10.92 9.30
C SER A 159 12.11 -12.13 9.15
N ALA A 160 11.86 -12.84 10.27
CA ALA A 160 10.91 -13.93 10.35
C ALA A 160 9.45 -13.43 10.27
#